data_07fc4a0f25342dbabc1a65569e61467a
#
_entry.id   07fc4a0f25342dbabc1a65569e61467a
#
_cell.length_a   1.000
_cell.length_b   1.000
_cell.length_c   1.000
_cell.angle_alpha   90.00
_cell.angle_beta   90.00
_cell.angle_gamma   90.00
#
_symmetry.space_group_name_H-M   'P 1'
#
loop_
_entity.id
_entity.type
_entity.pdbx_description
1 polymer ?
#
loop_
_entity_poly.entity_id
_entity_poly.type
_entity_poly.pdbx_seq_one_letter_code
_entity_poly.pdbx_strand_id
1 'polypeptide(L)'
;MITDRKTLFVAIGLVLGSASLALAQVDPYSRSLLELGVDQNLSGTGPQSLYAYYYYNNPAFLRTNLALRMAVAPVYLYSELGFRRVLPRTDFGIGIRGGAFGENYYEINQGDYRKSESFDGSGGGASLNLYHLVNPAQLLPLHVILQGGGDYTAYAATHKTDDRFVLPEDGPSTFVRAGLRLAGKEPMLYADLAMEVSLWYEQQWRFNSGPYGFAGDRQVVPATGLYWLYAGLSYAWTNTGHQFTFAVTAGGSDNADRFSAYRLGGVLPLAAEYPLTLPGYYYQEISAQGVVHLAASYVAPLSADHRWQLRLSAASAYVDYLPGLEQPNHWNTGAGPSLSFTSRSEVWRVILRYGYGFNALRDGQEGAHSIGLLYQYNFERRKLRNETAKRIATAG
;
A
#
# COMPACT_ATOMS: atom_id res chain seq x y z
N MET A 1 -8.75 9.46 37.76
CA MET A 1 -9.72 9.45 36.64
C MET A 1 -9.66 8.05 36.07
N ILE A 2 -10.52 7.15 36.56
CA ILE A 2 -10.51 5.72 36.25
C ILE A 2 -11.37 5.55 35.03
N THR A 3 -10.78 5.43 33.86
CA THR A 3 -11.48 5.09 32.62
C THR A 3 -11.97 3.64 32.73
N ASP A 4 -13.26 3.51 32.70
CA ASP A 4 -14.00 2.26 32.90
C ASP A 4 -13.56 1.21 31.86
N ARG A 5 -12.83 0.19 32.29
CA ARG A 5 -12.39 -0.96 31.47
C ARG A 5 -13.57 -1.66 30.77
N LYS A 6 -14.76 -1.55 31.33
CA LYS A 6 -15.99 -2.12 30.74
C LYS A 6 -16.41 -1.42 29.47
N THR A 7 -16.16 -0.11 29.33
CA THR A 7 -16.50 0.67 28.13
C THR A 7 -15.60 0.29 26.94
N LEU A 8 -14.34 -0.04 27.19
CA LEU A 8 -13.42 -0.49 26.13
C LEU A 8 -13.83 -1.89 25.62
N PHE A 9 -14.19 -2.82 26.51
CA PHE A 9 -14.66 -4.15 26.13
C PHE A 9 -16.03 -4.12 25.44
N VAL A 10 -16.93 -3.23 25.84
CA VAL A 10 -18.26 -3.05 25.20
C VAL A 10 -18.10 -2.42 23.81
N ALA A 11 -17.20 -1.46 23.61
CA ALA A 11 -16.93 -0.90 22.30
C ALA A 11 -16.31 -1.93 21.34
N ILE A 12 -15.40 -2.77 21.80
CA ILE A 12 -14.86 -3.89 21.04
C ILE A 12 -15.96 -4.93 20.77
N GLY A 13 -16.84 -5.22 21.74
CA GLY A 13 -17.96 -6.15 21.60
C GLY A 13 -19.06 -5.69 20.64
N LEU A 14 -19.39 -4.40 20.59
CA LEU A 14 -20.46 -3.84 19.73
C LEU A 14 -20.06 -3.76 18.24
N VAL A 15 -18.78 -3.59 17.94
CA VAL A 15 -18.27 -3.62 16.54
C VAL A 15 -18.19 -5.05 16.01
N LEU A 16 -18.07 -6.03 16.90
CA LEU A 16 -17.95 -7.44 16.56
C LEU A 16 -19.32 -8.14 16.45
N GLY A 17 -20.42 -7.47 16.83
CA GLY A 17 -21.77 -8.04 16.91
C GLY A 17 -22.54 -8.20 15.61
N SER A 18 -22.04 -7.75 14.46
CA SER A 18 -22.54 -8.20 13.17
C SER A 18 -21.84 -9.50 12.78
N ALA A 19 -22.46 -10.64 13.08
CA ALA A 19 -22.10 -11.93 12.50
C ALA A 19 -22.27 -11.89 10.98
N SER A 20 -21.44 -11.11 10.28
CA SER A 20 -21.24 -11.22 8.87
C SER A 20 -20.69 -12.61 8.62
N LEU A 21 -21.36 -13.37 7.76
CA LEU A 21 -20.90 -14.64 7.23
C LEU A 21 -19.40 -14.50 6.94
N ALA A 22 -18.58 -15.14 7.75
CA ALA A 22 -17.13 -15.04 7.65
C ALA A 22 -16.73 -15.55 6.25
N LEU A 23 -16.30 -14.61 5.41
CA LEU A 23 -15.86 -14.87 4.06
C LEU A 23 -14.36 -15.12 4.10
N ALA A 24 -13.88 -16.10 3.35
CA ALA A 24 -12.47 -16.38 3.26
C ALA A 24 -11.72 -15.28 2.48
N GLN A 25 -12.41 -14.59 1.59
CA GLN A 25 -11.85 -13.45 0.87
C GLN A 25 -11.71 -12.21 1.78
N VAL A 26 -10.67 -11.46 1.60
CA VAL A 26 -10.16 -10.44 2.51
C VAL A 26 -11.08 -9.21 2.65
N ASP A 27 -11.81 -8.78 1.61
CA ASP A 27 -12.75 -7.66 1.68
C ASP A 27 -14.19 -8.10 1.41
N PRO A 28 -15.03 -8.22 2.45
CA PRO A 28 -16.42 -8.63 2.29
C PRO A 28 -17.34 -7.51 1.78
N TYR A 29 -16.86 -6.30 1.58
CA TYR A 29 -17.68 -5.13 1.25
C TYR A 29 -17.51 -4.69 -0.19
N SER A 30 -18.61 -4.23 -0.81
CA SER A 30 -18.53 -3.53 -2.08
C SER A 30 -17.84 -2.19 -1.91
N ARG A 31 -16.87 -1.91 -2.78
CA ARG A 31 -16.11 -0.67 -2.79
C ARG A 31 -15.84 -0.22 -4.22
N SER A 32 -15.93 1.07 -4.45
CA SER A 32 -15.50 1.67 -5.71
C SER A 32 -14.99 3.08 -5.43
N LEU A 33 -13.70 3.29 -5.61
CA LEU A 33 -13.07 4.58 -5.33
C LEU A 33 -12.03 4.94 -6.40
N LEU A 34 -11.87 6.23 -6.61
CA LEU A 34 -10.82 6.82 -7.44
C LEU A 34 -9.99 7.74 -6.57
N GLU A 35 -8.68 7.65 -6.68
CA GLU A 35 -7.74 8.55 -6.04
C GLU A 35 -6.82 9.17 -7.08
N LEU A 36 -6.67 10.48 -6.99
CA LEU A 36 -5.74 11.24 -7.82
C LEU A 36 -4.87 12.07 -6.88
N GLY A 37 -3.57 12.05 -7.11
CA GLY A 37 -2.67 12.79 -6.24
C GLY A 37 -1.36 13.16 -6.90
N VAL A 38 -0.70 14.10 -6.26
CA VAL A 38 0.67 14.50 -6.57
C VAL A 38 1.42 14.69 -5.26
N ASP A 39 2.66 14.24 -5.25
CA ASP A 39 3.62 14.54 -4.18
C ASP A 39 4.83 15.23 -4.80
N GLN A 40 5.10 16.46 -4.35
CA GLN A 40 6.14 17.32 -4.84
C GLN A 40 7.19 17.53 -3.74
N ASN A 41 8.42 17.19 -4.07
CA ASN A 41 9.55 17.51 -3.23
C ASN A 41 9.87 19.01 -3.33
N LEU A 42 10.05 19.66 -2.20
CA LEU A 42 10.42 21.07 -2.10
C LEU A 42 11.93 21.26 -1.90
N SER A 43 12.66 20.17 -1.64
CA SER A 43 14.11 20.13 -1.45
C SER A 43 14.72 19.12 -2.40
N GLY A 44 15.81 19.49 -3.09
CA GLY A 44 16.52 18.65 -4.05
C GLY A 44 15.77 18.41 -5.37
N THR A 45 16.31 17.53 -6.19
CA THR A 45 15.82 17.23 -7.56
C THR A 45 15.38 15.77 -7.68
N GLY A 46 14.47 15.33 -6.83
CA GLY A 46 13.96 13.96 -6.85
C GLY A 46 12.86 13.71 -7.91
N PRO A 47 12.44 12.46 -8.08
CA PRO A 47 11.34 12.13 -8.97
C PRO A 47 10.04 12.77 -8.46
N GLN A 48 9.23 13.29 -9.38
CA GLN A 48 7.85 13.70 -9.07
C GLN A 48 6.97 12.46 -8.98
N SER A 49 6.11 12.41 -7.98
CA SER A 49 5.16 11.32 -7.81
C SER A 49 3.77 11.79 -8.24
N LEU A 50 3.32 11.31 -9.38
CA LEU A 50 1.94 11.43 -9.83
C LEU A 50 1.22 10.13 -9.49
N TYR A 51 0.02 10.27 -8.94
CA TYR A 51 -0.76 9.15 -8.46
C TYR A 51 -2.17 9.19 -9.04
N ALA A 52 -2.56 8.10 -9.69
CA ALA A 52 -3.92 7.83 -10.13
C ALA A 52 -4.22 6.37 -9.80
N TYR A 53 -5.21 6.12 -8.99
CA TYR A 53 -5.52 4.79 -8.50
C TYR A 53 -7.03 4.58 -8.51
N TYR A 54 -7.48 3.52 -9.15
CA TYR A 54 -8.87 3.07 -9.11
C TYR A 54 -8.94 1.72 -8.40
N TYR A 55 -9.76 1.65 -7.37
CA TYR A 55 -10.04 0.41 -6.66
C TYR A 55 -11.52 0.05 -6.78
N TYR A 56 -11.76 -1.19 -7.12
CA TYR A 56 -13.09 -1.79 -7.21
C TYR A 56 -13.09 -3.14 -6.51
N ASN A 57 -14.06 -3.38 -5.65
CA ASN A 57 -14.32 -4.67 -5.03
C ASN A 57 -15.82 -4.94 -5.01
N ASN A 58 -16.23 -6.06 -5.59
CA ASN A 58 -17.60 -6.52 -5.55
C ASN A 58 -17.65 -8.00 -5.13
N PRO A 59 -17.98 -8.29 -3.88
CA PRO A 59 -17.99 -9.65 -3.35
C PRO A 59 -19.16 -10.51 -3.88
N ALA A 60 -20.07 -9.96 -4.66
CA ALA A 60 -21.19 -10.64 -5.31
C ALA A 60 -21.31 -10.23 -6.78
N PHE A 61 -20.20 -10.27 -7.51
CA PHE A 61 -20.13 -9.90 -8.91
C PHE A 61 -20.84 -10.93 -9.78
N LEU A 62 -21.87 -10.50 -10.53
CA LEU A 62 -22.76 -11.34 -11.37
C LEU A 62 -23.50 -12.44 -10.61
N ARG A 63 -22.89 -13.10 -9.64
CA ARG A 63 -23.46 -14.17 -8.82
C ARG A 63 -22.92 -14.07 -7.40
N THR A 64 -23.66 -14.62 -6.42
CA THR A 64 -23.28 -14.57 -5.00
C THR A 64 -22.02 -15.35 -4.65
N ASN A 65 -21.60 -16.26 -5.51
CA ASN A 65 -20.38 -17.05 -5.34
C ASN A 65 -19.20 -16.55 -6.17
N LEU A 66 -19.36 -15.44 -6.88
CA LEU A 66 -18.27 -14.79 -7.62
C LEU A 66 -17.94 -13.44 -6.97
N ALA A 67 -16.67 -13.15 -6.84
CA ALA A 67 -16.17 -11.84 -6.42
C ALA A 67 -15.23 -11.28 -7.50
N LEU A 68 -15.26 -9.97 -7.69
CA LEU A 68 -14.30 -9.27 -8.56
C LEU A 68 -13.63 -8.18 -7.78
N ARG A 69 -12.30 -8.21 -7.74
CA ARG A 69 -11.45 -7.17 -7.18
C ARG A 69 -10.55 -6.61 -8.27
N MET A 70 -10.42 -5.30 -8.33
CA MET A 70 -9.53 -4.60 -9.25
C MET A 70 -8.82 -3.47 -8.52
N ALA A 71 -7.52 -3.38 -8.73
CA ALA A 71 -6.68 -2.29 -8.30
C ALA A 71 -5.85 -1.83 -9.50
N VAL A 72 -6.09 -0.63 -9.98
CA VAL A 72 -5.54 -0.13 -11.24
C VAL A 72 -4.89 1.23 -11.01
N ALA A 73 -3.63 1.33 -11.39
CA ALA A 73 -2.87 2.57 -11.49
C ALA A 73 -2.08 2.57 -12.82
N PRO A 74 -1.56 3.69 -13.31
CA PRO A 74 -0.78 3.70 -14.55
C PRO A 74 0.39 2.72 -14.56
N VAL A 75 1.04 2.54 -13.41
CA VAL A 75 2.21 1.65 -13.25
C VAL A 75 1.89 0.33 -12.55
N TYR A 76 0.63 0.08 -12.25
CA TYR A 76 0.20 -1.10 -11.49
C TYR A 76 -1.19 -1.56 -11.87
N LEU A 77 -1.33 -2.83 -12.17
CA LEU A 77 -2.60 -3.50 -12.38
C LEU A 77 -2.63 -4.76 -11.53
N TYR A 78 -3.69 -4.93 -10.77
CA TYR A 78 -4.08 -6.20 -10.18
C TYR A 78 -5.58 -6.40 -10.31
N SER A 79 -6.02 -7.50 -10.91
CA SER A 79 -7.43 -7.88 -10.97
C SER A 79 -7.59 -9.34 -10.63
N GLU A 80 -8.54 -9.66 -9.75
CA GLU A 80 -8.79 -11.02 -9.30
C GLU A 80 -10.27 -11.37 -9.44
N LEU A 81 -10.53 -12.48 -10.10
CA LEU A 81 -11.84 -13.15 -10.09
C LEU A 81 -11.83 -14.23 -9.02
N GLY A 82 -12.59 -14.03 -7.96
CA GLY A 82 -12.69 -14.94 -6.83
C GLY A 82 -13.91 -15.86 -6.94
N PHE A 83 -13.67 -17.15 -6.73
CA PHE A 83 -14.70 -18.19 -6.62
C PHE A 83 -14.89 -18.52 -5.15
N ARG A 84 -16.02 -18.12 -4.61
CA ARG A 84 -16.30 -18.23 -3.20
C ARG A 84 -16.83 -19.62 -2.85
N ARG A 85 -16.38 -20.15 -1.70
CA ARG A 85 -16.82 -21.44 -1.16
C ARG A 85 -16.63 -22.62 -2.12
N VAL A 86 -15.52 -22.66 -2.83
CA VAL A 86 -15.14 -23.79 -3.69
C VAL A 86 -15.01 -25.08 -2.85
N LEU A 87 -14.46 -24.93 -1.65
CA LEU A 87 -14.47 -25.92 -0.57
C LEU A 87 -15.03 -25.27 0.71
N PRO A 88 -15.41 -26.03 1.73
CA PRO A 88 -15.82 -25.46 3.01
C PRO A 88 -14.76 -24.48 3.54
N ARG A 89 -15.15 -23.21 3.78
CA ARG A 89 -14.27 -22.14 4.29
C ARG A 89 -13.10 -21.76 3.38
N THR A 90 -13.14 -22.14 2.12
CA THR A 90 -12.03 -21.89 1.18
C THR A 90 -12.56 -21.22 -0.06
N ASP A 91 -11.98 -20.08 -0.38
CA ASP A 91 -12.18 -19.36 -1.62
C ASP A 91 -10.94 -19.54 -2.51
N PHE A 92 -11.16 -19.52 -3.81
CA PHE A 92 -10.11 -19.61 -4.83
C PHE A 92 -10.16 -18.36 -5.71
N GLY A 93 -9.01 -17.84 -6.11
CA GLY A 93 -8.91 -16.68 -6.97
C GLY A 93 -8.01 -16.93 -8.18
N ILE A 94 -8.40 -16.35 -9.31
CA ILE A 94 -7.55 -16.24 -10.49
C ILE A 94 -7.25 -14.76 -10.66
N GLY A 95 -5.96 -14.40 -10.53
CA GLY A 95 -5.47 -13.04 -10.64
C GLY A 95 -4.77 -12.79 -11.97
N ILE A 96 -4.92 -11.59 -12.50
CA ILE A 96 -4.04 -11.01 -13.51
C ILE A 96 -3.35 -9.80 -12.90
N ARG A 97 -2.09 -9.63 -13.23
CA ARG A 97 -1.29 -8.51 -12.73
C ARG A 97 -0.38 -7.97 -13.82
N GLY A 98 0.05 -6.73 -13.65
CA GLY A 98 0.93 -6.11 -14.62
C GLY A 98 1.23 -4.67 -14.24
N GLY A 99 2.04 -4.04 -15.04
CA GLY A 99 2.37 -2.64 -14.96
C GLY A 99 2.91 -2.17 -16.30
N ALA A 100 2.58 -0.95 -16.64
CA ALA A 100 3.09 -0.27 -17.82
C ALA A 100 2.94 1.24 -17.59
N PHE A 101 3.66 2.04 -18.36
CA PHE A 101 3.63 3.50 -18.35
C PHE A 101 4.40 4.17 -17.21
N GLY A 102 5.43 4.86 -17.59
CA GLY A 102 6.24 5.73 -16.76
C GLY A 102 7.52 5.09 -16.27
N GLU A 103 8.48 5.94 -15.97
CA GLU A 103 9.76 5.59 -15.39
C GLU A 103 9.55 5.00 -14.00
N ASN A 104 9.62 3.68 -13.89
CA ASN A 104 9.31 2.93 -12.69
C ASN A 104 10.53 2.29 -12.03
N TYR A 105 11.67 2.28 -12.72
CA TYR A 105 12.97 1.89 -12.16
C TYR A 105 13.92 3.08 -12.13
N TYR A 106 14.28 3.50 -10.94
CA TYR A 106 15.24 4.57 -10.71
C TYR A 106 16.03 4.30 -9.44
N GLU A 107 17.19 4.93 -9.36
CA GLU A 107 18.05 4.84 -8.19
C GLU A 107 18.20 6.21 -7.53
N ILE A 108 18.09 6.22 -6.21
CA ILE A 108 18.40 7.35 -5.35
C ILE A 108 19.47 6.89 -4.38
N ASN A 109 20.61 7.54 -4.39
CA ASN A 109 21.72 7.25 -3.50
C ASN A 109 22.06 8.47 -2.67
N GLN A 110 21.91 8.38 -1.35
CA GLN A 110 22.14 9.48 -0.40
C GLN A 110 21.44 10.79 -0.81
N GLY A 111 20.18 10.67 -1.25
CA GLY A 111 19.36 11.80 -1.68
C GLY A 111 19.64 12.32 -3.09
N ASP A 112 20.63 11.77 -3.79
CA ASP A 112 20.92 12.09 -5.18
C ASP A 112 20.14 11.16 -6.13
N TYR A 113 19.27 11.77 -6.95
CA TYR A 113 18.50 11.06 -7.96
C TYR A 113 19.32 10.83 -9.22
N ARG A 114 19.71 9.59 -9.45
CA ARG A 114 20.55 9.16 -10.56
C ARG A 114 19.77 8.96 -11.85
N LYS A 115 19.46 10.07 -12.51
CA LYS A 115 18.61 10.10 -13.71
C LYS A 115 19.16 9.25 -14.86
N SER A 116 20.49 9.24 -15.03
CA SER A 116 21.17 8.47 -16.07
C SER A 116 21.06 6.95 -15.89
N GLU A 117 20.59 6.50 -14.74
CA GLU A 117 20.45 5.10 -14.34
C GLU A 117 18.97 4.67 -14.27
N SER A 118 18.07 5.55 -14.74
CA SER A 118 16.63 5.30 -14.74
C SER A 118 16.21 4.63 -16.05
N PHE A 119 15.22 3.73 -15.94
CA PHE A 119 14.66 3.01 -17.09
C PHE A 119 13.22 2.61 -16.82
N ASP A 120 12.52 2.17 -17.85
CA ASP A 120 11.17 1.64 -17.73
C ASP A 120 11.18 0.13 -17.70
N GLY A 121 10.24 -0.44 -16.94
CA GLY A 121 9.89 -1.85 -17.01
C GLY A 121 8.39 -2.00 -17.15
N SER A 122 7.98 -2.79 -18.12
CA SER A 122 6.58 -3.11 -18.38
C SER A 122 6.40 -4.61 -18.46
N GLY A 123 5.26 -5.08 -17.99
CA GLY A 123 5.04 -6.52 -18.00
C GLY A 123 3.67 -6.91 -17.47
N GLY A 124 3.45 -8.21 -17.45
CA GLY A 124 2.22 -8.77 -16.94
C GLY A 124 2.33 -10.24 -16.62
N GLY A 125 1.38 -10.73 -15.86
CA GLY A 125 1.36 -12.11 -15.42
C GLY A 125 0.00 -12.53 -14.87
N ALA A 126 0.00 -13.75 -14.36
CA ALA A 126 -1.19 -14.34 -13.75
C ALA A 126 -0.83 -15.03 -12.44
N SER A 127 -1.82 -15.15 -11.56
CA SER A 127 -1.69 -15.84 -10.29
C SER A 127 -2.90 -16.70 -9.97
N LEU A 128 -2.66 -17.71 -9.16
CA LEU A 128 -3.67 -18.52 -8.50
C LEU A 128 -3.60 -18.23 -7.01
N ASN A 129 -4.74 -17.97 -6.39
CA ASN A 129 -4.83 -17.54 -5.01
C ASN A 129 -5.79 -18.46 -4.26
N LEU A 130 -5.43 -18.84 -3.05
CA LEU A 130 -6.25 -19.65 -2.17
C LEU A 130 -6.37 -18.94 -0.82
N TYR A 131 -7.58 -18.81 -0.33
CA TYR A 131 -7.92 -18.18 0.94
C TYR A 131 -8.66 -19.18 1.80
N HIS A 132 -8.08 -19.60 2.92
CA HIS A 132 -8.72 -20.53 3.85
C HIS A 132 -8.97 -19.88 5.20
N LEU A 133 -10.24 -19.87 5.65
CA LEU A 133 -10.64 -19.39 6.95
C LEU A 133 -10.49 -20.49 8.00
N VAL A 134 -9.52 -20.31 8.91
CA VAL A 134 -9.18 -21.33 9.94
C VAL A 134 -10.21 -21.37 11.07
N ASN A 135 -10.65 -20.20 11.54
CA ASN A 135 -11.43 -20.05 12.79
C ASN A 135 -12.79 -19.34 12.57
N PRO A 136 -13.74 -19.93 11.83
CA PRO A 136 -15.00 -19.27 11.45
C PRO A 136 -15.91 -18.85 12.61
N ALA A 137 -15.71 -19.41 13.78
CA ALA A 137 -16.52 -19.11 14.98
C ALA A 137 -15.91 -17.99 15.84
N GLN A 138 -14.75 -17.45 15.48
CA GLN A 138 -14.08 -16.40 16.24
C GLN A 138 -14.43 -15.01 15.72
N LEU A 139 -14.40 -14.02 16.60
CA LEU A 139 -14.66 -12.61 16.28
C LEU A 139 -13.62 -12.02 15.30
N LEU A 140 -12.38 -12.46 15.44
CA LEU A 140 -11.29 -12.07 14.53
C LEU A 140 -10.98 -13.24 13.59
N PRO A 141 -11.28 -13.13 12.29
CA PRO A 141 -11.02 -14.19 11.33
C PRO A 141 -9.52 -14.38 11.13
N LEU A 142 -9.07 -15.62 11.20
CA LEU A 142 -7.71 -16.02 10.85
C LEU A 142 -7.73 -16.70 9.49
N HIS A 143 -7.00 -16.16 8.55
CA HIS A 143 -6.87 -16.70 7.22
C HIS A 143 -5.46 -17.26 6.99
N VAL A 144 -5.40 -18.40 6.33
CA VAL A 144 -4.22 -18.89 5.61
C VAL A 144 -4.40 -18.48 4.15
N ILE A 145 -3.39 -17.85 3.60
CA ILE A 145 -3.41 -17.35 2.21
C ILE A 145 -2.23 -17.96 1.48
N LEU A 146 -2.49 -18.60 0.34
CA LEU A 146 -1.46 -19.12 -0.55
C LEU A 146 -1.65 -18.49 -1.93
N GLN A 147 -0.56 -18.02 -2.52
CA GLN A 147 -0.55 -17.42 -3.85
C GLN A 147 0.63 -17.99 -4.63
N GLY A 148 0.43 -18.21 -5.90
CA GLY A 148 1.52 -18.58 -6.80
C GLY A 148 1.24 -18.03 -8.18
N GLY A 149 2.27 -17.63 -8.89
CA GLY A 149 2.09 -17.04 -10.19
C GLY A 149 3.39 -16.86 -10.97
N GLY A 150 3.24 -16.31 -12.16
CA GLY A 150 4.35 -15.95 -13.01
C GLY A 150 4.07 -14.67 -13.76
N ASP A 151 5.15 -13.96 -14.06
CA ASP A 151 5.17 -12.68 -14.77
C ASP A 151 6.22 -12.71 -15.87
N TYR A 152 6.05 -11.85 -16.84
CA TYR A 152 7.07 -11.49 -17.82
C TYR A 152 7.30 -9.99 -17.75
N THR A 153 8.56 -9.56 -17.67
CA THR A 153 8.95 -8.15 -17.66
C THR A 153 9.86 -7.85 -18.83
N ALA A 154 9.57 -6.77 -19.55
CA ALA A 154 10.42 -6.18 -20.58
C ALA A 154 10.92 -4.82 -20.09
N TYR A 155 12.18 -4.51 -20.35
CA TYR A 155 12.84 -3.29 -19.95
C TYR A 155 13.16 -2.40 -21.16
N ALA A 156 13.04 -1.08 -20.98
CA ALA A 156 13.30 -0.11 -22.02
C ALA A 156 14.03 1.11 -21.47
N ALA A 157 14.99 1.63 -22.22
CA ALA A 157 15.64 2.91 -21.92
C ALA A 157 14.64 4.05 -22.03
N THR A 158 14.75 5.02 -21.14
CA THR A 158 14.04 6.31 -21.22
C THR A 158 14.92 7.35 -21.91
N HIS A 159 14.39 8.54 -22.16
CA HIS A 159 15.17 9.67 -22.67
C HIS A 159 16.25 10.18 -21.67
N LYS A 160 16.26 9.68 -20.44
CA LYS A 160 17.23 10.02 -19.39
C LYS A 160 18.31 8.97 -19.22
N THR A 161 18.05 7.74 -19.67
CA THR A 161 19.00 6.63 -19.54
C THR A 161 20.27 6.93 -20.33
N ASP A 162 21.45 6.80 -19.71
CA ASP A 162 22.74 6.95 -20.39
C ASP A 162 22.95 5.82 -21.40
N ASP A 163 23.46 6.10 -22.59
CA ASP A 163 23.70 5.12 -23.66
C ASP A 163 24.66 3.98 -23.23
N ARG A 164 25.49 4.20 -22.22
CA ARG A 164 26.42 3.20 -21.66
C ARG A 164 25.80 2.35 -20.56
N PHE A 165 24.59 2.70 -20.13
CA PHE A 165 23.88 1.92 -19.12
C PHE A 165 23.23 0.69 -19.75
N VAL A 166 23.73 -0.48 -19.43
CA VAL A 166 23.19 -1.75 -19.91
C VAL A 166 21.93 -2.07 -19.13
N LEU A 167 20.81 -2.28 -19.83
CA LEU A 167 19.54 -2.67 -19.20
C LEU A 167 19.59 -4.13 -18.74
N PRO A 168 18.77 -4.49 -17.72
CA PRO A 168 18.54 -5.91 -17.41
C PRO A 168 17.94 -6.64 -18.62
N GLU A 169 18.16 -7.95 -18.70
CA GLU A 169 17.52 -8.78 -19.73
C GLU A 169 16.01 -8.94 -19.46
N ASP A 170 15.22 -8.85 -20.52
CA ASP A 170 13.80 -9.18 -20.49
C ASP A 170 13.61 -10.63 -20.11
N GLY A 171 12.58 -10.94 -19.29
CA GLY A 171 12.40 -12.34 -18.97
C GLY A 171 11.25 -12.68 -18.05
N PRO A 172 10.98 -13.97 -17.94
CA PRO A 172 9.98 -14.50 -17.04
C PRO A 172 10.50 -14.59 -15.60
N SER A 173 9.55 -14.43 -14.67
CA SER A 173 9.72 -14.70 -13.25
C SER A 173 8.54 -15.48 -12.70
N THR A 174 8.76 -16.20 -11.61
CA THR A 174 7.70 -16.89 -10.87
C THR A 174 7.80 -16.57 -9.39
N PHE A 175 6.70 -16.72 -8.68
CA PHE A 175 6.68 -16.53 -7.24
C PHE A 175 5.72 -17.50 -6.56
N VAL A 176 6.01 -17.79 -5.31
CA VAL A 176 5.08 -18.43 -4.37
C VAL A 176 5.08 -17.62 -3.10
N ARG A 177 3.87 -17.30 -2.61
CA ARG A 177 3.68 -16.53 -1.38
C ARG A 177 2.75 -17.30 -0.44
N ALA A 178 3.11 -17.35 0.84
CA ALA A 178 2.28 -17.90 1.90
C ALA A 178 2.13 -16.88 3.02
N GLY A 179 0.94 -16.79 3.59
CA GLY A 179 0.65 -15.83 4.66
C GLY A 179 -0.37 -16.32 5.66
N LEU A 180 -0.23 -15.79 6.87
CA LEU A 180 -1.22 -15.85 7.94
C LEU A 180 -1.74 -14.44 8.17
N ARG A 181 -3.05 -14.23 8.18
CA ARG A 181 -3.66 -12.92 8.41
C ARG A 181 -4.80 -13.04 9.42
N LEU A 182 -4.62 -12.38 10.56
CA LEU A 182 -5.63 -12.22 11.60
C LEU A 182 -6.35 -10.90 11.38
N ALA A 183 -7.68 -10.93 11.32
CA ALA A 183 -8.54 -9.79 11.01
C ALA A 183 -8.21 -9.15 9.65
N GLY A 184 -8.11 -7.83 9.59
CA GLY A 184 -7.75 -7.10 8.38
C GLY A 184 -8.96 -6.62 7.58
N LYS A 185 -8.77 -5.47 6.98
CA LYS A 185 -9.62 -4.92 5.91
C LYS A 185 -8.70 -4.58 4.74
N GLU A 186 -9.24 -4.64 3.54
CA GLU A 186 -8.54 -4.08 2.39
C GLU A 186 -8.13 -2.62 2.64
N PRO A 187 -7.02 -2.17 2.09
CA PRO A 187 -6.49 -0.84 2.35
C PRO A 187 -7.56 0.22 2.09
N MET A 188 -7.82 1.01 3.08
CA MET A 188 -8.59 2.24 3.00
C MET A 188 -7.72 3.36 3.51
N LEU A 189 -7.80 4.52 2.87
CA LEU A 189 -7.02 5.68 3.31
C LEU A 189 -7.25 6.00 4.78
N TYR A 190 -8.48 5.81 5.27
CA TYR A 190 -8.85 6.06 6.65
C TYR A 190 -9.91 5.04 7.08
N ALA A 191 -9.50 4.02 7.77
CA ALA A 191 -10.41 3.07 8.41
C ALA A 191 -10.80 3.58 9.79
N ASP A 192 -12.09 3.58 10.11
CA ASP A 192 -12.60 4.03 11.43
C ASP A 192 -12.18 3.06 12.52
N LEU A 193 -12.36 1.78 12.30
CA LEU A 193 -11.81 0.72 13.12
C LEU A 193 -11.25 -0.36 12.20
N ALA A 194 -9.97 -0.60 12.33
CA ALA A 194 -9.29 -1.69 11.63
C ALA A 194 -8.20 -2.25 12.53
N MET A 195 -8.09 -3.56 12.53
CA MET A 195 -7.00 -4.28 13.17
C MET A 195 -6.54 -5.36 12.22
N GLU A 196 -5.24 -5.47 12.06
CA GLU A 196 -4.62 -6.54 11.29
C GLU A 196 -3.34 -6.97 11.96
N VAL A 197 -3.09 -8.27 12.00
CA VAL A 197 -1.76 -8.84 12.23
C VAL A 197 -1.55 -9.88 11.15
N SER A 198 -0.51 -9.71 10.36
CA SER A 198 -0.20 -10.66 9.28
C SER A 198 1.29 -11.00 9.23
N LEU A 199 1.57 -12.21 8.82
CA LEU A 199 2.91 -12.75 8.62
C LEU A 199 2.98 -13.38 7.23
N TRP A 200 4.02 -13.07 6.49
CA TRP A 200 4.15 -13.45 5.10
C TRP A 200 5.55 -13.97 4.79
N TYR A 201 5.60 -14.90 3.88
CA TYR A 201 6.81 -15.35 3.19
C TYR A 201 6.55 -15.39 1.70
N GLU A 202 7.50 -14.88 0.91
CA GLU A 202 7.46 -14.95 -0.55
C GLU A 202 8.80 -15.42 -1.08
N GLN A 203 8.77 -16.41 -1.97
CA GLN A 203 9.93 -16.85 -2.75
C GLN A 203 9.71 -16.45 -4.21
N GLN A 204 10.69 -15.74 -4.76
CA GLN A 204 10.72 -15.33 -6.17
C GLN A 204 11.85 -16.05 -6.91
N TRP A 205 11.62 -16.37 -8.17
CA TRP A 205 12.63 -16.90 -9.09
C TRP A 205 12.57 -16.11 -10.40
N ARG A 206 13.74 -15.70 -10.90
CA ARG A 206 13.94 -15.01 -12.16
C ARG A 206 14.78 -15.88 -13.06
N PHE A 207 14.30 -16.12 -14.26
CA PHE A 207 14.96 -17.06 -15.20
C PHE A 207 16.06 -16.37 -16.02
N ASN A 208 15.95 -15.05 -16.24
CA ASN A 208 16.99 -14.23 -16.83
C ASN A 208 17.65 -13.42 -15.71
N SER A 209 18.75 -13.91 -15.22
CA SER A 209 19.57 -13.27 -14.19
C SER A 209 20.95 -12.99 -14.79
N GLY A 210 21.47 -11.80 -14.52
CA GLY A 210 22.75 -11.38 -15.09
C GLY A 210 23.18 -10.00 -14.66
N PRO A 211 24.38 -9.57 -15.05
CA PRO A 211 24.89 -8.25 -14.78
C PRO A 211 24.18 -7.22 -15.65
N TYR A 212 23.94 -6.03 -15.09
CA TYR A 212 23.41 -4.85 -15.77
C TYR A 212 24.04 -3.58 -15.20
N GLY A 213 23.65 -2.40 -15.68
CA GLY A 213 24.18 -1.15 -15.19
C GLY A 213 25.43 -0.70 -15.93
N PHE A 214 26.26 0.14 -15.32
CA PHE A 214 27.51 0.59 -15.90
C PHE A 214 28.60 -0.47 -15.78
N ALA A 215 29.04 -0.99 -16.91
CA ALA A 215 30.04 -2.07 -16.96
C ALA A 215 29.67 -3.33 -16.11
N GLY A 216 28.36 -3.58 -15.88
CA GLY A 216 27.91 -4.71 -15.12
C GLY A 216 28.06 -4.58 -13.60
N ASP A 217 28.01 -3.33 -13.09
CA ASP A 217 28.16 -3.01 -11.67
C ASP A 217 27.00 -3.50 -10.80
N ARG A 218 25.93 -3.99 -11.42
CA ARG A 218 24.73 -4.52 -10.77
C ARG A 218 24.38 -5.92 -11.25
N GLN A 219 23.62 -6.64 -10.42
CA GLN A 219 23.20 -7.98 -10.72
C GLN A 219 21.71 -8.16 -10.48
N VAL A 220 21.03 -8.82 -11.42
CA VAL A 220 19.73 -9.43 -11.19
C VAL A 220 19.97 -10.78 -10.56
N VAL A 221 19.49 -11.00 -9.33
CA VAL A 221 19.66 -12.31 -8.65
C VAL A 221 18.61 -13.31 -9.12
N PRO A 222 18.97 -14.60 -9.27
CA PRO A 222 18.05 -15.61 -9.78
C PRO A 222 16.96 -16.01 -8.79
N ALA A 223 17.20 -15.85 -7.49
CA ALA A 223 16.23 -16.21 -6.47
C ALA A 223 16.33 -15.31 -5.25
N THR A 224 15.18 -14.85 -4.76
CA THR A 224 15.07 -13.99 -3.58
C THR A 224 13.96 -14.50 -2.67
N GLY A 225 14.26 -14.64 -1.37
CA GLY A 225 13.28 -14.85 -0.32
C GLY A 225 12.93 -13.53 0.36
N LEU A 226 11.64 -13.24 0.56
CA LEU A 226 11.14 -12.09 1.31
C LEU A 226 10.28 -12.57 2.46
N TYR A 227 10.41 -11.99 3.64
CA TYR A 227 9.56 -12.30 4.77
C TYR A 227 9.21 -11.02 5.53
N TRP A 228 7.95 -10.85 5.86
CA TRP A 228 7.50 -9.67 6.61
C TRP A 228 6.35 -9.95 7.55
N LEU A 229 6.32 -9.16 8.61
CA LEU A 229 5.23 -9.04 9.55
C LEU A 229 4.63 -7.65 9.42
N TYR A 230 3.32 -7.57 9.42
CA TYR A 230 2.58 -6.31 9.52
C TYR A 230 1.62 -6.39 10.71
N ALA A 231 1.57 -5.34 11.53
CA ALA A 231 0.58 -5.16 12.56
C ALA A 231 0.05 -3.73 12.50
N GLY A 232 -1.25 -3.58 12.38
CA GLY A 232 -1.91 -2.28 12.28
C GLY A 232 -3.15 -2.18 13.15
N LEU A 233 -3.34 -1.01 13.73
CA LEU A 233 -4.54 -0.64 14.50
C LEU A 233 -5.00 0.75 14.06
N SER A 234 -6.28 0.88 13.77
CA SER A 234 -6.95 2.17 13.59
C SER A 234 -8.18 2.20 14.49
N TYR A 235 -8.36 3.29 15.20
CA TYR A 235 -9.51 3.49 16.08
C TYR A 235 -10.04 4.91 15.95
N ALA A 236 -11.34 5.05 15.72
CA ALA A 236 -12.03 6.34 15.65
C ALA A 236 -13.06 6.46 16.77
N TRP A 237 -13.02 7.60 17.47
CA TRP A 237 -14.05 7.99 18.44
C TRP A 237 -15.19 8.67 17.67
N THR A 238 -16.21 7.89 17.35
CA THR A 238 -17.33 8.35 16.49
C THR A 238 -18.04 9.61 17.02
N ASN A 239 -18.13 9.76 18.35
CA ASN A 239 -18.79 10.88 18.99
C ASN A 239 -18.01 12.19 18.85
N THR A 240 -16.70 12.13 18.77
CA THR A 240 -15.81 13.32 18.75
C THR A 240 -15.10 13.50 17.41
N GLY A 241 -15.16 12.50 16.52
CA GLY A 241 -14.48 12.52 15.23
C GLY A 241 -12.96 12.39 15.29
N HIS A 242 -12.39 12.18 16.48
CA HIS A 242 -10.96 11.90 16.63
C HIS A 242 -10.63 10.49 16.16
N GLN A 243 -9.44 10.32 15.60
CA GLN A 243 -8.96 9.01 15.15
C GLN A 243 -7.48 8.87 15.48
N PHE A 244 -7.09 7.66 15.85
CA PHE A 244 -5.70 7.26 16.01
C PHE A 244 -5.40 6.07 15.13
N THR A 245 -4.23 6.07 14.48
CA THR A 245 -3.72 4.91 13.76
C THR A 245 -2.29 4.62 14.19
N PHE A 246 -1.97 3.35 14.28
CA PHE A 246 -0.61 2.87 14.54
C PHE A 246 -0.34 1.64 13.68
N ALA A 247 0.85 1.55 13.11
CA ALA A 247 1.27 0.40 12.33
C ALA A 247 2.75 0.10 12.55
N VAL A 248 3.06 -1.18 12.53
CA VAL A 248 4.42 -1.72 12.54
C VAL A 248 4.56 -2.63 11.34
N THR A 249 5.64 -2.46 10.58
CA THR A 249 6.08 -3.41 9.56
C THR A 249 7.51 -3.81 9.87
N ALA A 250 7.80 -5.09 9.95
CA ALA A 250 9.16 -5.61 10.07
C ALA A 250 9.38 -6.65 8.97
N GLY A 251 10.47 -6.55 8.26
CA GLY A 251 10.78 -7.47 7.17
C GLY A 251 12.27 -7.65 6.94
N GLY A 252 12.61 -8.72 6.27
CA GLY A 252 13.94 -9.03 5.83
C GLY A 252 13.91 -9.88 4.58
N SER A 253 15.07 -10.07 3.97
CA SER A 253 15.19 -10.80 2.71
C SER A 253 16.45 -11.63 2.66
N ASP A 254 16.36 -12.69 1.88
CA ASP A 254 17.52 -13.50 1.47
C ASP A 254 17.84 -13.14 0.02
N ASN A 255 19.07 -12.67 -0.25
CA ASN A 255 19.55 -12.30 -1.59
C ASN A 255 18.70 -11.22 -2.28
N ALA A 256 18.35 -10.14 -1.57
CA ALA A 256 17.67 -9.02 -2.21
C ALA A 256 18.57 -8.30 -3.21
N ASP A 257 17.96 -7.85 -4.29
CA ASP A 257 18.53 -6.95 -5.28
C ASP A 257 17.64 -5.70 -5.43
N ARG A 258 17.97 -4.81 -6.36
CA ARG A 258 17.21 -3.57 -6.60
C ARG A 258 15.76 -3.79 -7.04
N PHE A 259 15.42 -4.99 -7.52
CA PHE A 259 14.06 -5.35 -7.97
C PHE A 259 13.20 -5.96 -6.86
N SER A 260 13.85 -6.51 -5.82
CA SER A 260 13.18 -7.19 -4.71
C SER A 260 13.34 -6.48 -3.36
N ALA A 261 14.17 -5.44 -3.29
CA ALA A 261 14.39 -4.67 -2.06
C ALA A 261 13.09 -4.04 -1.52
N TYR A 262 12.98 -3.95 -0.20
CA TYR A 262 11.96 -3.11 0.44
C TYR A 262 12.23 -1.65 0.09
N ARG A 263 11.21 -0.96 -0.42
CA ARG A 263 11.33 0.44 -0.88
C ARG A 263 10.58 1.36 0.07
N LEU A 264 11.32 2.27 0.72
CA LEU A 264 10.77 3.24 1.67
C LEU A 264 10.85 4.66 1.10
N GLY A 265 9.97 5.50 1.55
CA GLY A 265 9.97 6.92 1.20
C GLY A 265 8.57 7.42 0.91
N GLY A 266 8.43 8.59 0.38
CA GLY A 266 7.24 9.35 -0.03
C GLY A 266 5.86 8.76 0.29
N VAL A 267 4.81 9.52 0.18
CA VAL A 267 3.49 9.05 0.58
C VAL A 267 2.63 8.76 -0.64
N LEU A 268 2.69 7.54 -1.17
CA LEU A 268 1.66 7.03 -2.08
C LEU A 268 0.80 6.02 -1.33
N PRO A 269 -0.42 6.40 -0.94
CA PRO A 269 -1.32 5.49 -0.26
C PRO A 269 -1.77 4.37 -1.21
N LEU A 270 -2.01 3.19 -0.66
CA LEU A 270 -2.59 2.01 -1.34
C LEU A 270 -1.73 1.37 -2.45
N ALA A 271 -0.50 1.80 -2.67
CA ALA A 271 0.37 1.23 -3.70
C ALA A 271 1.11 -0.05 -3.27
N ALA A 272 1.09 -0.40 -2.00
CA ALA A 272 1.76 -1.57 -1.46
C ALA A 272 0.92 -2.26 -0.37
N GLU A 273 1.10 -3.55 -0.21
CA GLU A 273 0.44 -4.33 0.84
C GLU A 273 0.90 -3.91 2.25
N TYR A 274 2.12 -3.41 2.35
CA TYR A 274 2.72 -2.85 3.57
C TYR A 274 3.32 -1.48 3.23
N PRO A 275 2.63 -0.38 3.48
CA PRO A 275 3.15 0.94 3.16
C PRO A 275 4.35 1.29 4.06
N LEU A 276 5.52 1.50 3.45
CA LEU A 276 6.74 1.93 4.11
C LEU A 276 6.96 3.43 3.86
N THR A 277 6.00 4.25 4.29
CA THR A 277 6.00 5.67 4.00
C THR A 277 6.82 6.47 5.00
N LEU A 278 7.63 7.40 4.50
CA LEU A 278 8.39 8.35 5.28
C LEU A 278 8.09 9.77 4.79
N PRO A 279 7.36 10.61 5.57
CA PRO A 279 7.09 12.00 5.19
C PRO A 279 8.37 12.79 4.92
N GLY A 280 8.41 13.60 3.85
CA GLY A 280 9.56 14.41 3.46
C GLY A 280 10.60 13.71 2.60
N TYR A 281 10.55 12.38 2.49
CA TYR A 281 11.41 11.61 1.60
C TYR A 281 10.84 11.57 0.18
N TYR A 282 11.70 11.34 -0.82
CA TYR A 282 11.25 11.02 -2.18
C TYR A 282 10.48 9.68 -2.18
N TYR A 283 9.61 9.51 -3.13
CA TYR A 283 8.95 8.22 -3.32
C TYR A 283 9.98 7.13 -3.59
N GLN A 284 9.93 6.04 -2.83
CA GLN A 284 10.87 4.92 -2.93
C GLN A 284 12.36 5.31 -2.84
N GLU A 285 12.70 6.29 -2.03
CA GLU A 285 14.06 6.81 -1.88
C GLU A 285 15.06 5.79 -1.35
N ILE A 286 14.61 4.96 -0.41
CA ILE A 286 15.47 4.03 0.32
C ILE A 286 15.22 2.61 -0.17
N SER A 287 16.29 1.87 -0.48
CA SER A 287 16.25 0.45 -0.79
C SER A 287 16.88 -0.35 0.35
N ALA A 288 16.12 -1.28 0.92
CA ALA A 288 16.51 -2.05 2.08
C ALA A 288 16.41 -3.57 1.82
N GLN A 289 17.35 -4.32 2.36
CA GLN A 289 17.25 -5.78 2.48
C GLN A 289 16.55 -6.19 3.77
N GLY A 290 16.55 -5.31 4.79
CA GLY A 290 15.83 -5.50 6.03
C GLY A 290 15.30 -4.18 6.58
N VAL A 291 14.14 -4.22 7.25
CA VAL A 291 13.46 -3.02 7.74
C VAL A 291 12.62 -3.30 8.97
N VAL A 292 12.63 -2.34 9.90
CA VAL A 292 11.61 -2.19 10.95
C VAL A 292 11.03 -0.78 10.81
N HIS A 293 9.77 -0.67 10.42
CA HIS A 293 9.08 0.59 10.18
C HIS A 293 7.92 0.75 11.16
N LEU A 294 7.85 1.92 11.78
CA LEU A 294 6.82 2.34 12.72
C LEU A 294 6.11 3.56 12.14
N ALA A 295 4.80 3.55 12.13
CA ALA A 295 3.99 4.69 11.69
C ALA A 295 2.86 4.96 12.67
N ALA A 296 2.64 6.23 12.97
CA ALA A 296 1.53 6.67 13.80
C ALA A 296 0.87 7.91 13.22
N SER A 297 -0.43 8.04 13.40
CA SER A 297 -1.11 9.28 13.09
C SER A 297 -2.29 9.55 14.01
N TYR A 298 -2.57 10.82 14.22
CA TYR A 298 -3.71 11.29 15.00
C TYR A 298 -4.51 12.30 14.19
N VAL A 299 -5.82 12.11 14.13
CA VAL A 299 -6.76 12.99 13.45
C VAL A 299 -7.58 13.75 14.47
N ALA A 300 -7.62 15.08 14.34
CA ALA A 300 -8.48 15.96 15.09
C ALA A 300 -9.48 16.65 14.14
N PRO A 301 -10.80 16.64 14.44
CA PRO A 301 -11.76 17.41 13.70
C PRO A 301 -11.56 18.91 13.99
N LEU A 302 -11.60 19.73 12.95
CA LEU A 302 -11.53 21.20 13.05
C LEU A 302 -12.88 21.86 12.94
N SER A 303 -13.92 21.12 12.52
CA SER A 303 -15.28 21.60 12.41
C SER A 303 -16.25 20.66 13.13
N ALA A 304 -17.37 21.21 13.64
CA ALA A 304 -18.38 20.44 14.36
C ALA A 304 -19.06 19.35 13.50
N ASP A 305 -19.09 19.54 12.18
CA ASP A 305 -19.60 18.57 11.23
C ASP A 305 -18.53 17.56 10.75
N HIS A 306 -17.32 17.59 11.35
CA HIS A 306 -16.16 16.74 11.10
C HIS A 306 -15.68 16.73 9.64
N ARG A 307 -16.07 17.74 8.84
CA ARG A 307 -15.69 17.83 7.43
C ARG A 307 -14.27 18.31 7.24
N TRP A 308 -13.84 19.22 8.11
CA TRP A 308 -12.45 19.67 8.18
C TRP A 308 -11.72 18.89 9.26
N GLN A 309 -10.63 18.27 8.90
CA GLN A 309 -9.82 17.48 9.83
C GLN A 309 -8.34 17.80 9.66
N LEU A 310 -7.64 17.93 10.77
CA LEU A 310 -6.19 17.99 10.84
C LEU A 310 -5.67 16.59 11.22
N ARG A 311 -4.72 16.07 10.45
CA ARG A 311 -4.00 14.86 10.80
C ARG A 311 -2.54 15.21 11.05
N LEU A 312 -1.99 14.73 12.14
CA LEU A 312 -0.56 14.71 12.42
C LEU A 312 -0.07 13.28 12.20
N SER A 313 0.99 13.12 11.43
CA SER A 313 1.57 11.81 11.10
C SER A 313 3.07 11.83 11.37
N ALA A 314 3.58 10.71 11.87
CA ALA A 314 5.01 10.48 12.02
C ALA A 314 5.32 9.03 11.64
N ALA A 315 6.47 8.82 11.04
CA ALA A 315 6.99 7.51 10.74
C ALA A 315 8.50 7.47 10.98
N SER A 316 8.98 6.31 11.43
CA SER A 316 10.41 6.07 11.66
C SER A 316 10.76 4.66 11.22
N ALA A 317 11.89 4.48 10.56
CA ALA A 317 12.36 3.20 10.09
C ALA A 317 13.81 2.96 10.49
N TYR A 318 14.10 1.79 11.03
CA TYR A 318 15.44 1.23 11.10
C TYR A 318 15.69 0.42 9.83
N VAL A 319 16.76 0.72 9.11
CA VAL A 319 17.02 0.21 7.77
C VAL A 319 18.33 -0.55 7.74
N ASP A 320 18.26 -1.80 7.28
CA ASP A 320 19.40 -2.54 6.77
C ASP A 320 19.44 -2.35 5.25
N TYR A 321 20.36 -1.53 4.81
CA TYR A 321 20.40 -1.06 3.42
C TYR A 321 20.80 -2.17 2.45
N LEU A 322 20.30 -2.06 1.22
CA LEU A 322 20.84 -2.85 0.13
C LEU A 322 22.30 -2.44 -0.12
N PRO A 323 23.25 -3.40 -0.30
CA PRO A 323 24.65 -3.10 -0.53
C PRO A 323 24.89 -2.10 -1.67
N GLY A 324 25.69 -1.07 -1.41
CA GLY A 324 26.00 0.01 -2.32
C GLY A 324 24.98 1.17 -2.33
N LEU A 325 23.94 1.10 -1.49
CA LEU A 325 22.92 2.14 -1.30
C LEU A 325 22.81 2.61 0.15
N GLU A 326 23.89 2.41 0.92
CA GLU A 326 23.95 2.77 2.34
C GLU A 326 23.83 4.30 2.51
N GLN A 327 23.07 4.68 3.54
CA GLN A 327 23.02 6.06 4.02
C GLN A 327 23.77 6.19 5.34
N PRO A 328 24.17 7.41 5.74
CA PRO A 328 24.95 7.61 6.98
C PRO A 328 24.25 7.12 8.24
N ASN A 329 22.92 7.18 8.27
CA ASN A 329 22.11 6.79 9.41
C ASN A 329 21.25 5.58 9.09
N HIS A 330 21.22 4.59 9.99
CA HIS A 330 20.26 3.49 9.89
C HIS A 330 18.83 3.90 10.27
N TRP A 331 18.67 4.93 11.12
CA TRP A 331 17.37 5.47 11.47
C TRP A 331 16.96 6.59 10.52
N ASN A 332 15.79 6.43 9.93
CA ASN A 332 15.18 7.38 9.00
C ASN A 332 13.81 7.77 9.53
N THR A 333 13.60 9.06 9.78
CA THR A 333 12.40 9.56 10.44
C THR A 333 11.79 10.72 9.65
N GLY A 334 10.47 10.73 9.54
CA GLY A 334 9.74 11.84 8.96
C GLY A 334 8.42 12.09 9.67
N ALA A 335 7.97 13.32 9.65
CA ALA A 335 6.69 13.72 10.24
C ALA A 335 6.06 14.87 9.45
N GLY A 336 4.75 15.07 9.63
CA GLY A 336 4.09 16.21 9.04
C GLY A 336 2.58 16.26 9.28
N PRO A 337 1.98 17.45 9.14
CA PRO A 337 0.55 17.65 9.17
C PRO A 337 -0.10 17.35 7.81
N SER A 338 -1.39 17.03 7.84
CA SER A 338 -2.25 17.11 6.67
C SER A 338 -3.61 17.70 7.02
N LEU A 339 -4.14 18.51 6.12
CA LEU A 339 -5.47 19.11 6.23
C LEU A 339 -6.38 18.40 5.23
N SER A 340 -7.49 17.87 5.69
CA SER A 340 -8.48 17.22 4.82
C SER A 340 -9.83 17.92 4.89
N PHE A 341 -10.50 17.97 3.74
CA PHE A 341 -11.87 18.40 3.61
C PHE A 341 -12.70 17.30 2.95
N THR A 342 -13.80 16.93 3.58
CA THR A 342 -14.77 15.96 3.07
C THR A 342 -16.05 16.67 2.67
N SER A 343 -16.59 16.38 1.48
CA SER A 343 -17.86 16.92 1.03
C SER A 343 -19.00 16.52 1.97
N ARG A 344 -20.08 17.35 2.03
CA ARG A 344 -21.27 17.05 2.85
C ARG A 344 -21.93 15.71 2.46
N SER A 345 -21.76 15.28 1.23
CA SER A 345 -22.26 13.99 0.74
C SER A 345 -21.31 12.82 0.98
N GLU A 346 -20.12 13.08 1.54
CA GLU A 346 -19.03 12.12 1.71
C GLU A 346 -18.59 11.41 0.39
N VAL A 347 -19.00 11.98 -0.75
CA VAL A 347 -18.68 11.44 -2.07
C VAL A 347 -17.24 11.74 -2.46
N TRP A 348 -16.70 12.88 -2.05
CA TRP A 348 -15.33 13.24 -2.34
C TRP A 348 -14.62 13.88 -1.14
N ARG A 349 -13.30 13.73 -1.13
CA ARG A 349 -12.38 14.27 -0.13
C ARG A 349 -11.16 14.84 -0.83
N VAL A 350 -10.66 15.96 -0.32
CA VAL A 350 -9.36 16.55 -0.69
C VAL A 350 -8.47 16.55 0.53
N ILE A 351 -7.20 16.24 0.34
CA ILE A 351 -6.19 16.19 1.40
C ILE A 351 -4.96 16.93 0.92
N LEU A 352 -4.58 17.97 1.65
CA LEU A 352 -3.30 18.67 1.49
C LEU A 352 -2.36 18.14 2.58
N ARG A 353 -1.15 17.74 2.18
CA ARG A 353 -0.14 17.17 3.08
C ARG A 353 1.15 17.98 3.02
N TYR A 354 1.82 18.04 4.12
CA TYR A 354 3.21 18.49 4.22
C TYR A 354 4.00 17.40 4.95
N GLY A 355 5.24 17.18 4.53
CA GLY A 355 6.15 16.23 5.14
C GLY A 355 7.53 16.86 5.36
N TYR A 356 8.13 16.52 6.50
CA TYR A 356 9.52 16.83 6.80
C TYR A 356 10.26 15.54 7.15
N GLY A 357 11.30 15.22 6.38
CA GLY A 357 12.19 14.09 6.62
C GLY A 357 13.42 14.55 7.37
N PHE A 358 13.55 14.18 8.64
CA PHE A 358 14.61 14.67 9.52
C PHE A 358 15.99 14.21 9.07
N ASN A 359 16.11 12.98 8.58
CA ASN A 359 17.38 12.37 8.15
C ASN A 359 17.45 12.21 6.62
N ALA A 360 16.48 12.74 5.88
CA ALA A 360 16.51 12.72 4.42
C ALA A 360 17.63 13.61 3.91
N LEU A 361 18.54 13.04 3.11
CA LEU A 361 19.68 13.76 2.58
C LEU A 361 19.32 14.54 1.31
N ARG A 362 19.77 15.80 1.24
CA ARG A 362 19.66 16.66 0.05
C ARG A 362 20.93 17.49 -0.06
N ASP A 363 21.65 17.34 -1.17
CA ASP A 363 22.91 18.07 -1.40
C ASP A 363 23.91 17.89 -0.23
N GLY A 364 23.97 16.69 0.36
CA GLY A 364 24.84 16.36 1.49
C GLY A 364 24.40 16.90 2.86
N GLN A 365 23.22 17.50 2.96
CA GLN A 365 22.64 17.99 4.21
C GLN A 365 21.40 17.17 4.61
N GLU A 366 21.20 16.99 5.91
CA GLU A 366 19.98 16.36 6.45
C GLU A 366 18.82 17.38 6.48
N GLY A 367 17.63 16.86 6.27
CA GLY A 367 16.39 17.63 6.28
C GLY A 367 15.82 17.87 4.90
N ALA A 368 14.60 17.40 4.67
CA ALA A 368 13.93 17.55 3.40
C ALA A 368 12.43 17.83 3.57
N HIS A 369 11.87 18.57 2.65
CA HIS A 369 10.48 18.98 2.67
C HIS A 369 9.74 18.41 1.46
N SER A 370 8.48 17.98 1.68
CA SER A 370 7.55 17.62 0.61
C SER A 370 6.17 18.23 0.84
N ILE A 371 5.42 18.41 -0.25
CA ILE A 371 4.01 18.79 -0.22
C ILE A 371 3.23 17.86 -1.14
N GLY A 372 2.07 17.42 -0.69
CA GLY A 372 1.22 16.53 -1.47
C GLY A 372 -0.23 16.99 -1.49
N LEU A 373 -0.89 16.75 -2.61
CA LEU A 373 -2.32 16.93 -2.78
C LEU A 373 -2.93 15.61 -3.21
N LEU A 374 -3.99 15.19 -2.52
CA LEU A 374 -4.74 13.99 -2.87
C LEU A 374 -6.22 14.32 -2.97
N TYR A 375 -6.86 13.87 -4.04
CA TYR A 375 -8.29 13.87 -4.25
C TYR A 375 -8.81 12.44 -4.26
N GLN A 376 -9.83 12.16 -3.46
CA GLN A 376 -10.49 10.87 -3.40
C GLN A 376 -11.96 11.03 -3.78
N TYR A 377 -12.47 10.14 -4.63
CA TYR A 377 -13.87 10.07 -5.03
C TYR A 377 -14.44 8.69 -4.75
N ASN A 378 -15.55 8.61 -4.01
CA ASN A 378 -16.22 7.38 -3.60
C ASN A 378 -17.51 7.18 -4.39
N PHE A 379 -17.49 6.24 -5.34
CA PHE A 379 -18.63 5.95 -6.19
C PHE A 379 -19.77 5.23 -5.45
N GLU A 380 -19.44 4.41 -4.42
CA GLU A 380 -20.45 3.73 -3.61
C GLU A 380 -21.31 4.73 -2.83
N ARG A 381 -20.71 5.73 -2.21
CA ARG A 381 -21.42 6.81 -1.52
C ARG A 381 -22.33 7.59 -2.49
N ARG A 382 -21.87 7.84 -3.70
CA ARG A 382 -22.67 8.48 -4.75
C ARG A 382 -23.88 7.62 -5.13
N LYS A 383 -23.69 6.31 -5.34
CA LYS A 383 -24.75 5.38 -5.70
C LYS A 383 -25.82 5.31 -4.62
N LEU A 384 -25.43 5.11 -3.37
CA LEU A 384 -26.34 5.09 -2.21
C LEU A 384 -27.16 6.36 -2.10
N ARG A 385 -26.55 7.52 -2.28
CA ARG A 385 -27.24 8.81 -2.26
C ARG A 385 -28.29 8.90 -3.38
N ASN A 386 -27.95 8.50 -4.59
CA ASN A 386 -28.86 8.56 -5.73
C ASN A 386 -30.06 7.61 -5.54
N GLU A 387 -29.84 6.42 -4.97
CA GLU A 387 -30.90 5.48 -4.64
C GLU A 387 -31.83 6.01 -3.55
N THR A 388 -31.27 6.64 -2.51
CA THR A 388 -32.06 7.30 -1.47
C THR A 388 -32.89 8.45 -2.01
N ALA A 389 -32.31 9.29 -2.86
CA ALA A 389 -33.05 10.39 -3.51
C ALA A 389 -34.20 9.88 -4.41
N LYS A 390 -33.99 8.80 -5.17
CA LYS A 390 -35.04 8.16 -5.96
C LYS A 390 -36.18 7.62 -5.09
N ARG A 391 -35.85 6.92 -3.98
CA ARG A 391 -36.86 6.40 -3.05
C ARG A 391 -37.72 7.50 -2.43
N ILE A 392 -37.12 8.62 -2.05
CA ILE A 392 -37.85 9.78 -1.52
C ILE A 392 -38.78 10.37 -2.61
N ALA A 393 -38.29 10.53 -3.84
CA ALA A 393 -39.07 11.06 -4.95
C ALA A 393 -40.23 10.16 -5.40
N THR A 394 -40.15 8.85 -5.13
CA THR A 394 -41.23 7.88 -5.44
C THR A 394 -42.22 7.66 -4.30
N ALA A 395 -41.91 8.14 -3.09
CA ALA A 395 -42.74 8.00 -1.90
C ALA A 395 -43.55 9.28 -1.58
N GLY A 396 -43.32 10.40 -2.27
CA GLY A 396 -44.09 11.64 -2.22
C GLY A 396 -44.88 11.85 -3.50
#